data_35aaa382628b17fed09d6e543118fdf6
#
_entry.id   35aaa382628b17fed09d6e543118fdf6
#
_cell.length_a   1.000
_cell.length_b   1.000
_cell.length_c   1.000
_cell.angle_alpha   90.00
_cell.angle_beta   90.00
_cell.angle_gamma   90.00
#
_symmetry.space_group_name_H-M   'P 1'
#
loop_
_entity.id
_entity.type
_entity.pdbx_description
1 polymer ?
#
loop_
_entity_poly.entity_id
_entity_poly.type
_entity_poly.pdbx_seq_one_letter_code
_entity_poly.pdbx_strand_id
1 'polypeptide(L)'
;VYNTILATIADEKNGKLNDMYARTGFSRAKISVYLKNLMELELVEKVLPGIYEISNSFMRFYFRFLFPHQTAWRRDDGRSFYETYIREDYSNFVRSAYRRICQEILQTDFGTVELKKAAQGRTYFLCKDTAGKKIAVDYSGTVCYTSEDYDALQTALKSIRTEPDEIIIFCENGYENALAKKVSGKVWFRSIGA
;
A
#
# COMPACT_ATOMS: atom_id res chain seq x y z
N VAL A 1 -0.50 17.55 -18.31
CA VAL A 1 0.16 17.67 -17.00
C VAL A 1 -0.47 16.76 -15.97
N TYR A 2 -1.80 16.86 -15.69
CA TYR A 2 -2.48 16.03 -14.71
C TYR A 2 -2.28 14.52 -14.98
N ASN A 3 -2.54 14.08 -16.21
CA ASN A 3 -2.39 12.66 -16.57
C ASN A 3 -0.96 12.16 -16.39
N THR A 4 0.04 12.98 -16.67
CA THR A 4 1.45 12.63 -16.47
C THR A 4 1.78 12.46 -14.99
N ILE A 5 1.25 13.35 -14.14
CA ILE A 5 1.41 13.26 -12.68
C ILE A 5 0.70 12.01 -12.15
N LEU A 6 -0.55 11.78 -12.56
CA LEU A 6 -1.32 10.60 -12.14
C LEU A 6 -0.67 9.29 -12.58
N ALA A 7 -0.15 9.21 -13.81
CA ALA A 7 0.58 8.04 -14.28
C ALA A 7 1.89 7.81 -13.49
N THR A 8 2.56 8.89 -13.06
CA THR A 8 3.76 8.77 -12.22
C THR A 8 3.41 8.32 -10.80
N ILE A 9 2.30 8.80 -10.23
CA ILE A 9 1.82 8.36 -8.90
C ILE A 9 1.37 6.91 -8.95
N ALA A 10 0.68 6.49 -10.02
CA ALA A 10 0.19 5.13 -10.19
C ALA A 10 1.30 4.07 -10.27
N ASP A 11 2.49 4.46 -10.71
CA ASP A 11 3.68 3.63 -10.65
C ASP A 11 4.25 3.68 -9.22
N GLU A 12 3.88 2.69 -8.39
CA GLU A 12 4.21 2.63 -6.95
C GLU A 12 5.71 2.73 -6.63
N LYS A 13 6.57 2.41 -7.59
CA LYS A 13 8.02 2.59 -7.45
C LYS A 13 8.39 4.07 -7.39
N ASN A 14 7.54 4.95 -7.90
CA ASN A 14 7.83 6.36 -8.17
C ASN A 14 6.83 7.35 -7.52
N GLY A 15 6.01 6.90 -6.57
CA GLY A 15 5.05 7.76 -5.86
C GLY A 15 5.69 8.82 -4.95
N LYS A 16 7.03 8.92 -4.92
CA LYS A 16 7.73 9.96 -4.16
C LYS A 16 7.77 11.27 -4.96
N LEU A 17 7.63 12.38 -4.27
CA LEU A 17 7.66 13.70 -4.86
C LEU A 17 8.95 13.96 -5.70
N ASN A 18 10.10 13.48 -5.24
CA ASN A 18 11.35 13.63 -5.97
C ASN A 18 11.37 12.85 -7.28
N ASP A 19 10.76 11.66 -7.31
CA ASP A 19 10.67 10.83 -8.52
C ASP A 19 9.74 11.49 -9.55
N MET A 20 8.68 12.17 -9.09
CA MET A 20 7.81 12.96 -9.97
C MET A 20 8.56 14.08 -10.69
N TYR A 21 9.49 14.78 -10.01
CA TYR A 21 10.30 15.80 -10.65
C TYR A 21 11.21 15.22 -11.73
N ALA A 22 11.88 14.11 -11.42
CA ALA A 22 12.81 13.47 -12.35
C ALA A 22 12.09 12.93 -13.60
N ARG A 23 10.90 12.36 -13.44
CA ARG A 23 10.16 11.71 -14.55
C ARG A 23 9.34 12.67 -15.38
N THR A 24 8.77 13.70 -14.78
CA THR A 24 7.90 14.63 -15.50
C THR A 24 8.65 15.80 -16.14
N GLY A 25 9.86 16.11 -15.67
CA GLY A 25 10.60 17.29 -16.05
C GLY A 25 9.96 18.61 -15.59
N PHE A 26 8.90 18.57 -14.78
CA PHE A 26 8.23 19.76 -14.28
C PHE A 26 8.94 20.34 -13.06
N SER A 27 8.88 21.67 -12.91
CA SER A 27 9.41 22.33 -11.71
C SER A 27 8.65 21.90 -10.45
N ARG A 28 9.33 21.98 -9.30
CA ARG A 28 8.74 21.67 -7.99
C ARG A 28 7.47 22.48 -7.72
N ALA A 29 7.50 23.78 -7.99
CA ALA A 29 6.36 24.66 -7.82
C ALA A 29 5.15 24.20 -8.65
N LYS A 30 5.39 23.85 -9.93
CA LYS A 30 4.34 23.34 -10.81
C LYS A 30 3.71 22.05 -10.28
N ILE A 31 4.52 21.05 -9.91
CA ILE A 31 4.01 19.78 -9.37
C ILE A 31 3.22 20.02 -8.07
N SER A 32 3.74 20.87 -7.17
CA SER A 32 3.06 21.17 -5.90
C SER A 32 1.66 21.76 -6.10
N VAL A 33 1.51 22.68 -7.07
CA VAL A 33 0.20 23.26 -7.41
C VAL A 33 -0.75 22.18 -7.94
N TYR A 34 -0.30 21.35 -8.87
CA TYR A 34 -1.15 20.29 -9.44
C TYR A 34 -1.50 19.20 -8.41
N LEU A 35 -0.57 18.82 -7.53
CA LEU A 35 -0.86 17.90 -6.43
C LEU A 35 -1.88 18.48 -5.47
N LYS A 36 -1.77 19.78 -5.13
CA LYS A 36 -2.75 20.44 -4.28
C LYS A 36 -4.14 20.36 -4.90
N ASN A 37 -4.27 20.72 -6.19
CA ASN A 37 -5.56 20.63 -6.89
C ASN A 37 -6.10 19.19 -6.94
N LEU A 38 -5.25 18.19 -7.18
CA LEU A 38 -5.65 16.78 -7.19
C LEU A 38 -6.11 16.29 -5.81
N MET A 39 -5.50 16.79 -4.74
CA MET A 39 -5.95 16.50 -3.36
C MET A 39 -7.25 17.22 -3.02
N GLU A 40 -7.45 18.46 -3.45
CA GLU A 40 -8.72 19.19 -3.29
C GLU A 40 -9.89 18.51 -4.03
N LEU A 41 -9.60 17.84 -5.14
CA LEU A 41 -10.55 17.02 -5.89
C LEU A 41 -10.69 15.59 -5.35
N GLU A 42 -10.02 15.24 -4.25
CA GLU A 42 -10.00 13.90 -3.64
C GLU A 42 -9.53 12.78 -4.58
N LEU A 43 -8.84 13.13 -5.67
CA LEU A 43 -8.29 12.17 -6.63
C LEU A 43 -6.96 11.57 -6.17
N VAL A 44 -6.22 12.31 -5.34
CA VAL A 44 -4.92 11.92 -4.79
C VAL A 44 -4.90 12.21 -3.29
N GLU A 45 -4.30 11.33 -2.53
CA GLU A 45 -4.07 11.51 -1.11
C GLU A 45 -2.57 11.41 -0.77
N LYS A 46 -2.18 12.09 0.30
CA LYS A 46 -0.83 11.98 0.86
C LYS A 46 -0.83 10.91 1.94
N VAL A 47 -0.24 9.76 1.65
CA VAL A 47 -0.22 8.60 2.57
C VAL A 47 0.96 8.63 3.55
N LEU A 48 2.08 9.22 3.15
CA LEU A 48 3.28 9.43 3.97
C LEU A 48 3.95 10.76 3.57
N PRO A 49 4.86 11.32 4.39
CA PRO A 49 5.62 12.50 4.00
C PRO A 49 6.30 12.33 2.64
N GLY A 50 5.86 13.15 1.65
CA GLY A 50 6.37 13.11 0.27
C GLY A 50 5.94 11.92 -0.57
N ILE A 51 5.01 11.08 -0.10
CA ILE A 51 4.44 9.94 -0.84
C ILE A 51 2.96 10.18 -1.06
N TYR A 52 2.54 10.04 -2.31
CA TYR A 52 1.18 10.28 -2.76
C TYR A 52 0.61 9.04 -3.44
N GLU A 53 -0.68 8.81 -3.31
CA GLU A 53 -1.41 7.71 -3.96
C GLU A 53 -2.69 8.23 -4.61
N ILE A 54 -3.14 7.58 -5.68
CA ILE A 54 -4.45 7.84 -6.27
C ILE A 54 -5.51 7.22 -5.37
N SER A 55 -6.51 8.00 -4.97
CA SER A 55 -7.54 7.58 -4.01
C SER A 55 -8.42 6.45 -4.55
N ASN A 56 -8.80 6.50 -5.82
CA ASN A 56 -9.67 5.52 -6.46
C ASN A 56 -8.88 4.35 -7.08
N SER A 57 -9.21 3.12 -6.71
CA SER A 57 -8.51 1.91 -7.19
C SER A 57 -8.66 1.67 -8.70
N PHE A 58 -9.82 2.02 -9.31
CA PHE A 58 -10.01 1.92 -10.76
C PHE A 58 -9.13 2.93 -11.50
N MET A 59 -9.09 4.18 -11.06
CA MET A 59 -8.18 5.18 -11.64
C MET A 59 -6.71 4.77 -11.49
N ARG A 60 -6.34 4.20 -10.35
CA ARG A 60 -5.00 3.68 -10.12
C ARG A 60 -4.66 2.56 -11.10
N PHE A 61 -5.57 1.60 -11.31
CA PHE A 61 -5.42 0.54 -12.32
C PHE A 61 -5.27 1.14 -13.73
N TYR A 62 -6.16 2.08 -14.09
CA TYR A 62 -6.12 2.75 -15.40
C TYR A 62 -4.78 3.45 -15.65
N PHE A 63 -4.34 4.31 -14.74
CA PHE A 63 -3.10 5.07 -14.92
C PHE A 63 -1.84 4.21 -14.82
N ARG A 64 -1.89 3.07 -14.14
CA ARG A 64 -0.77 2.13 -14.03
C ARG A 64 -0.61 1.26 -15.26
N PHE A 65 -1.70 0.69 -15.76
CA PHE A 65 -1.65 -0.36 -16.78
C PHE A 65 -2.20 0.06 -18.15
N LEU A 66 -3.26 0.84 -18.20
CA LEU A 66 -3.93 1.17 -19.46
C LEU A 66 -3.38 2.46 -20.09
N PHE A 67 -3.26 3.50 -19.31
CA PHE A 67 -2.83 4.81 -19.81
C PHE A 67 -1.45 4.81 -20.47
N PRO A 68 -0.40 4.14 -19.93
CA PRO A 68 0.90 4.07 -20.58
C PRO A 68 0.89 3.28 -21.89
N HIS A 69 -0.08 2.37 -22.06
CA HIS A 69 -0.15 1.41 -23.16
C HIS A 69 -1.40 1.56 -24.04
N GLN A 70 -1.95 2.79 -24.17
CA GLN A 70 -3.22 3.04 -24.86
C GLN A 70 -3.29 2.50 -26.29
N THR A 71 -2.17 2.55 -27.02
CA THR A 71 -2.12 2.04 -28.41
C THR A 71 -2.22 0.51 -28.43
N ALA A 72 -1.53 -0.19 -27.55
CA ALA A 72 -1.60 -1.64 -27.42
C ALA A 72 -3.00 -2.07 -26.93
N TRP A 73 -3.51 -1.41 -25.89
CA TRP A 73 -4.85 -1.66 -25.36
C TRP A 73 -5.97 -1.63 -26.41
N ARG A 74 -5.85 -0.76 -27.44
CA ARG A 74 -6.84 -0.64 -28.51
C ARG A 74 -6.69 -1.66 -29.61
N ARG A 75 -5.53 -2.30 -29.75
CA ARG A 75 -5.21 -3.23 -30.84
C ARG A 75 -5.16 -4.68 -30.43
N ASP A 76 -4.68 -4.93 -29.22
CA ASP A 76 -4.44 -6.27 -28.70
C ASP A 76 -5.75 -6.86 -28.15
N ASP A 77 -5.89 -8.19 -28.22
CA ASP A 77 -6.92 -8.86 -27.43
C ASP A 77 -6.61 -8.76 -25.93
N GLY A 78 -7.65 -8.83 -25.10
CA GLY A 78 -7.51 -8.60 -23.66
C GLY A 78 -6.54 -9.58 -22.97
N ARG A 79 -6.41 -10.81 -23.48
CA ARG A 79 -5.50 -11.82 -22.91
C ARG A 79 -4.05 -11.46 -23.21
N SER A 80 -3.72 -11.17 -24.45
CA SER A 80 -2.36 -10.78 -24.85
C SER A 80 -1.93 -9.50 -24.14
N PHE A 81 -2.83 -8.54 -23.99
CA PHE A 81 -2.56 -7.31 -23.24
C PHE A 81 -2.28 -7.60 -21.77
N TYR A 82 -3.11 -8.44 -21.11
CA TYR A 82 -2.91 -8.82 -19.72
C TYR A 82 -1.55 -9.49 -19.51
N GLU A 83 -1.22 -10.50 -20.31
CA GLU A 83 0.03 -11.24 -20.19
C GLU A 83 1.27 -10.35 -20.38
N THR A 84 1.17 -9.36 -21.28
CA THR A 84 2.31 -8.49 -21.63
C THR A 84 2.51 -7.33 -20.64
N TYR A 85 1.42 -6.68 -20.20
CA TYR A 85 1.51 -5.39 -19.52
C TYR A 85 1.00 -5.39 -18.07
N ILE A 86 0.28 -6.42 -17.63
CA ILE A 86 -0.37 -6.43 -16.31
C ILE A 86 0.19 -7.53 -15.42
N ARG A 87 0.33 -8.75 -15.93
CA ARG A 87 0.59 -9.97 -15.16
C ARG A 87 1.75 -9.85 -14.18
N GLU A 88 2.89 -9.34 -14.65
CA GLU A 88 4.12 -9.26 -13.84
C GLU A 88 3.93 -8.39 -12.58
N ASP A 89 3.17 -7.30 -12.71
CA ASP A 89 3.02 -6.30 -11.65
C ASP A 89 1.66 -6.37 -10.93
N TYR A 90 0.79 -7.28 -11.38
CA TYR A 90 -0.58 -7.41 -10.84
C TYR A 90 -0.60 -7.74 -9.35
N SER A 91 0.27 -8.62 -8.90
CA SER A 91 0.36 -9.01 -7.48
C SER A 91 0.72 -7.82 -6.58
N ASN A 92 1.60 -6.93 -7.02
CA ASN A 92 1.94 -5.71 -6.29
C ASN A 92 0.74 -4.76 -6.23
N PHE A 93 0.03 -4.61 -7.35
CA PHE A 93 -1.19 -3.79 -7.40
C PHE A 93 -2.25 -4.30 -6.43
N VAL A 94 -2.53 -5.61 -6.42
CA VAL A 94 -3.49 -6.24 -5.50
C VAL A 94 -3.06 -6.06 -4.05
N ARG A 95 -1.78 -6.25 -3.74
CA ARG A 95 -1.24 -6.05 -2.39
C ARG A 95 -1.45 -4.62 -1.88
N SER A 96 -1.26 -3.63 -2.74
CA SER A 96 -1.48 -2.24 -2.38
C SER A 96 -2.97 -1.92 -2.19
N ALA A 97 -3.86 -2.51 -2.99
CA ALA A 97 -5.30 -2.39 -2.79
C ALA A 97 -5.74 -3.02 -1.46
N TYR A 98 -5.20 -4.22 -1.14
CA TYR A 98 -5.45 -4.91 0.11
C TYR A 98 -5.02 -4.09 1.33
N ARG A 99 -3.84 -3.45 1.27
CA ARG A 99 -3.38 -2.53 2.32
C ARG A 99 -4.41 -1.43 2.61
N ARG A 100 -5.02 -0.85 1.58
CA ARG A 100 -6.03 0.21 1.75
C ARG A 100 -7.28 -0.32 2.44
N ILE A 101 -7.76 -1.49 2.05
CA ILE A 101 -8.92 -2.12 2.70
C ILE A 101 -8.60 -2.38 4.19
N CYS A 102 -7.42 -2.92 4.51
CA CYS A 102 -6.99 -3.07 5.89
C CYS A 102 -7.00 -1.73 6.65
N GLN A 103 -6.52 -0.66 6.01
CA GLN A 103 -6.51 0.68 6.63
C GLN A 103 -7.92 1.19 6.93
N GLU A 104 -8.88 1.02 6.02
CA GLU A 104 -10.28 1.41 6.19
C GLU A 104 -10.93 0.63 7.34
N ILE A 105 -10.70 -0.68 7.42
CA ILE A 105 -11.17 -1.52 8.52
C ILE A 105 -10.58 -1.04 9.85
N LEU A 106 -9.28 -0.81 9.90
CA LEU A 106 -8.60 -0.35 11.10
C LEU A 106 -9.06 1.03 11.56
N GLN A 107 -9.35 1.94 10.62
CA GLN A 107 -9.91 3.26 10.94
C GLN A 107 -11.29 3.15 11.56
N THR A 108 -12.09 2.19 11.12
CA THR A 108 -13.41 1.90 11.72
C THR A 108 -13.26 1.30 13.12
N ASP A 109 -12.33 0.37 13.30
CA ASP A 109 -12.14 -0.34 14.57
C ASP A 109 -11.44 0.52 15.64
N PHE A 110 -10.45 1.32 15.25
CA PHE A 110 -9.55 2.03 16.18
C PHE A 110 -9.54 3.57 16.01
N GLY A 111 -10.16 4.11 14.99
CA GLY A 111 -10.20 5.54 14.68
C GLY A 111 -8.88 6.07 14.13
N THR A 112 -7.84 6.15 14.95
CA THR A 112 -6.52 6.68 14.51
C THR A 112 -5.60 5.55 14.09
N VAL A 113 -5.20 5.58 12.82
CA VAL A 113 -4.32 4.58 12.20
C VAL A 113 -3.13 5.28 11.54
N GLU A 114 -1.93 4.92 11.96
CA GLU A 114 -0.70 5.44 11.39
C GLU A 114 -0.04 4.41 10.48
N LEU A 115 0.08 4.71 9.19
CA LEU A 115 0.91 3.93 8.27
C LEU A 115 2.39 4.21 8.55
N LYS A 116 3.16 3.16 8.73
CA LYS A 116 4.61 3.21 8.92
C LYS A 116 5.32 2.49 7.78
N LYS A 117 6.54 2.92 7.49
CA LYS A 117 7.41 2.29 6.48
C LYS A 117 8.71 1.85 7.12
N ALA A 118 9.02 0.56 7.02
CA ALA A 118 10.29 0.01 7.43
C ALA A 118 11.43 0.37 6.45
N ALA A 119 12.67 0.28 6.89
CA ALA A 119 13.86 0.58 6.07
C ALA A 119 13.92 -0.23 4.77
N GLN A 120 13.42 -1.47 4.80
CA GLN A 120 13.33 -2.37 3.63
C GLN A 120 12.15 -2.08 2.69
N GLY A 121 11.41 -1.00 2.93
CA GLY A 121 10.29 -0.59 2.08
C GLY A 121 8.94 -1.21 2.44
N ARG A 122 8.89 -2.23 3.33
CA ARG A 122 7.65 -2.83 3.83
C ARG A 122 6.85 -1.79 4.63
N THR A 123 5.54 -1.83 4.49
CA THR A 123 4.62 -0.97 5.25
C THR A 123 3.81 -1.81 6.24
N TYR A 124 3.49 -1.20 7.39
CA TYR A 124 2.66 -1.76 8.44
C TYR A 124 1.91 -0.62 9.14
N PHE A 125 0.94 -0.94 9.99
CA PHE A 125 0.18 0.07 10.70
C PHE A 125 0.46 0.04 12.20
N LEU A 126 0.32 1.19 12.83
CA LEU A 126 0.24 1.34 14.27
C LEU A 126 -1.09 1.98 14.63
N CYS A 127 -1.80 1.36 15.56
CA CYS A 127 -3.09 1.82 16.06
C CYS A 127 -3.06 1.91 17.58
N LYS A 128 -4.04 2.61 18.15
CA LYS A 128 -4.35 2.56 19.57
C LYS A 128 -5.84 2.30 19.73
N ASP A 129 -6.19 1.42 20.65
CA ASP A 129 -7.59 1.26 21.04
C ASP A 129 -8.05 2.39 22.00
N THR A 130 -9.31 2.35 22.37
CA THR A 130 -9.91 3.34 23.28
C THR A 130 -9.31 3.33 24.69
N ALA A 131 -8.66 2.22 25.09
CA ALA A 131 -7.95 2.09 26.36
C ALA A 131 -6.48 2.54 26.27
N GLY A 132 -6.02 2.98 25.08
CA GLY A 132 -4.65 3.41 24.85
C GLY A 132 -3.67 2.27 24.55
N LYS A 133 -4.14 1.03 24.38
CA LYS A 133 -3.35 -0.14 24.06
C LYS A 133 -2.76 0.03 22.66
N LYS A 134 -1.47 -0.26 22.54
CA LYS A 134 -0.73 -0.14 21.28
C LYS A 134 -0.87 -1.42 20.46
N ILE A 135 -1.33 -1.30 19.24
CA ILE A 135 -1.56 -2.41 18.33
C ILE A 135 -0.70 -2.21 17.09
N ALA A 136 0.13 -3.19 16.75
CA ALA A 136 0.83 -3.23 15.48
C ALA A 136 0.05 -4.12 14.51
N VAL A 137 -0.07 -3.71 13.26
CA VAL A 137 -0.82 -4.45 12.25
C VAL A 137 0.02 -4.65 11.00
N ASP A 138 0.10 -5.89 10.56
CA ASP A 138 0.74 -6.28 9.32
C ASP A 138 -0.24 -6.99 8.38
N TYR A 139 0.16 -7.21 7.13
CA TYR A 139 -0.70 -7.82 6.11
C TYR A 139 0.11 -8.52 5.03
N SER A 140 -0.40 -9.64 4.50
CA SER A 140 0.19 -10.37 3.38
C SER A 140 -0.55 -10.19 2.06
N GLY A 141 -1.78 -9.73 2.08
CA GLY A 141 -2.65 -9.72 0.91
C GLY A 141 -3.12 -11.12 0.55
N THR A 142 -2.98 -11.47 -0.73
CA THR A 142 -3.42 -12.76 -1.28
C THR A 142 -2.35 -13.87 -1.22
N VAL A 143 -1.26 -13.65 -0.50
CA VAL A 143 -0.23 -14.68 -0.28
C VAL A 143 -0.27 -15.16 1.18
N CYS A 144 0.23 -16.37 1.43
CA CYS A 144 0.37 -16.90 2.78
C CYS A 144 1.33 -16.01 3.59
N TYR A 145 0.99 -15.68 4.83
CA TYR A 145 1.86 -14.93 5.72
C TYR A 145 2.96 -15.83 6.29
N THR A 146 4.21 -15.43 6.13
CA THR A 146 5.36 -16.28 6.44
C THR A 146 6.03 -15.90 7.77
N SER A 147 6.89 -16.80 8.26
CA SER A 147 7.76 -16.51 9.40
C SER A 147 8.75 -15.39 9.13
N GLU A 148 9.19 -15.23 7.86
CA GLU A 148 10.07 -14.13 7.42
C GLU A 148 9.34 -12.79 7.46
N ASP A 149 8.04 -12.77 7.07
CA ASP A 149 7.19 -11.58 7.17
C ASP A 149 7.09 -11.09 8.62
N TYR A 150 6.89 -12.03 9.55
CA TYR A 150 6.81 -11.72 10.98
C TYR A 150 8.13 -11.19 11.53
N ASP A 151 9.26 -11.79 11.16
CA ASP A 151 10.59 -11.32 11.56
C ASP A 151 10.89 -9.93 11.03
N ALA A 152 10.47 -9.63 9.81
CA ALA A 152 10.59 -8.31 9.21
C ALA A 152 9.76 -7.27 10.00
N LEU A 153 8.52 -7.61 10.40
CA LEU A 153 7.70 -6.76 11.26
C LEU A 153 8.40 -6.51 12.62
N GLN A 154 8.86 -7.57 13.28
CA GLN A 154 9.55 -7.47 14.57
C GLN A 154 10.80 -6.57 14.49
N THR A 155 11.57 -6.71 13.42
CA THR A 155 12.74 -5.87 13.15
C THR A 155 12.35 -4.40 12.97
N ALA A 156 11.28 -4.14 12.23
CA ALA A 156 10.76 -2.80 12.02
C ALA A 156 10.28 -2.16 13.34
N LEU A 157 9.56 -2.90 14.18
CA LEU A 157 9.09 -2.42 15.49
C LEU A 157 10.26 -2.11 16.43
N LYS A 158 11.28 -2.96 16.47
CA LYS A 158 12.51 -2.71 17.24
C LYS A 158 13.23 -1.44 16.77
N SER A 159 13.30 -1.19 15.46
CA SER A 159 13.98 -0.02 14.90
C SER A 159 13.37 1.31 15.36
N ILE A 160 12.08 1.34 15.61
CA ILE A 160 11.34 2.50 16.11
C ILE A 160 11.13 2.45 17.65
N ARG A 161 11.74 1.48 18.33
CA ARG A 161 11.64 1.26 19.79
C ARG A 161 10.17 1.18 20.26
N THR A 162 9.35 0.48 19.50
CA THR A 162 7.92 0.27 19.80
C THR A 162 7.70 -1.17 20.20
N GLU A 163 7.16 -1.38 21.38
CA GLU A 163 6.65 -2.67 21.85
C GLU A 163 5.12 -2.59 21.83
N PRO A 164 4.46 -3.29 20.90
CA PRO A 164 3.00 -3.35 20.87
C PRO A 164 2.48 -4.29 21.96
N ASP A 165 1.32 -3.95 22.50
CA ASP A 165 0.59 -4.83 23.43
C ASP A 165 -0.04 -6.02 22.68
N GLU A 166 -0.44 -5.78 21.43
CA GLU A 166 -0.99 -6.79 20.51
C GLU A 166 -0.50 -6.59 19.08
N ILE A 167 -0.53 -7.68 18.31
CA ILE A 167 -0.25 -7.69 16.87
C ILE A 167 -1.46 -8.31 16.15
N ILE A 168 -1.96 -7.63 15.12
CA ILE A 168 -2.98 -8.15 14.22
C ILE A 168 -2.32 -8.40 12.86
N ILE A 169 -2.58 -9.55 12.27
CA ILE A 169 -2.07 -9.95 10.96
C ILE A 169 -3.25 -10.23 10.04
N PHE A 170 -3.43 -9.39 9.03
CA PHE A 170 -4.40 -9.64 7.98
C PHE A 170 -3.81 -10.60 6.94
N CYS A 171 -4.43 -11.78 6.78
CA CYS A 171 -3.99 -12.80 5.84
C CYS A 171 -5.17 -13.59 5.30
N GLU A 172 -5.46 -13.45 3.99
CA GLU A 172 -6.58 -14.16 3.35
C GLU A 172 -6.28 -15.64 3.10
N ASN A 173 -5.04 -15.96 2.72
CA ASN A 173 -4.62 -17.33 2.41
C ASN A 173 -3.89 -18.00 3.58
N GLY A 174 -4.20 -17.57 4.81
CA GLY A 174 -3.65 -18.16 6.02
C GLY A 174 -2.17 -17.81 6.27
N TYR A 175 -1.54 -18.60 7.11
CA TYR A 175 -0.16 -18.42 7.55
C TYR A 175 0.58 -19.77 7.67
N GLU A 176 1.90 -19.72 7.64
CA GLU A 176 2.75 -20.91 7.77
C GLU A 176 2.57 -21.61 9.13
N ASN A 177 2.55 -22.94 9.13
CA ASN A 177 2.48 -23.73 10.36
C ASN A 177 3.65 -23.46 11.34
N ALA A 178 4.82 -23.11 10.81
CA ALA A 178 5.98 -22.72 11.61
C ALA A 178 5.72 -21.44 12.40
N LEU A 179 4.97 -20.50 11.84
CA LEU A 179 4.61 -19.25 12.50
C LEU A 179 3.73 -19.48 13.73
N ALA A 180 2.77 -20.39 13.66
CA ALA A 180 1.89 -20.70 14.79
C ALA A 180 2.66 -21.14 16.06
N LYS A 181 3.83 -21.75 15.88
CA LYS A 181 4.72 -22.16 17.00
C LYS A 181 5.61 -21.02 17.51
N LYS A 182 5.80 -19.97 16.70
CA LYS A 182 6.71 -18.87 16.96
C LYS A 182 6.01 -17.68 17.64
N VAL A 183 4.72 -17.48 17.34
CA VAL A 183 3.96 -16.35 17.86
C VAL A 183 3.46 -16.62 19.28
N SER A 184 3.43 -15.57 20.09
CA SER A 184 2.85 -15.58 21.44
C SER A 184 1.34 -15.36 21.38
N GLY A 185 0.63 -15.56 22.48
CA GLY A 185 -0.81 -15.29 22.63
C GLY A 185 -1.25 -13.81 22.44
N LYS A 186 -0.34 -12.95 22.04
CA LYS A 186 -0.60 -11.55 21.70
C LYS A 186 -0.75 -11.31 20.19
N VAL A 187 -0.73 -12.35 19.37
CA VAL A 187 -0.84 -12.25 17.90
C VAL A 187 -2.16 -12.84 17.43
N TRP A 188 -2.89 -12.05 16.68
CA TRP A 188 -4.21 -12.40 16.14
C TRP A 188 -4.16 -12.40 14.62
N PHE A 189 -4.73 -13.44 14.02
CA PHE A 189 -4.88 -13.56 12.57
C PHE A 189 -6.31 -13.20 12.19
N ARG A 190 -6.46 -12.38 11.15
CA ARG A 190 -7.76 -11.87 10.68
C ARG A 190 -7.83 -11.95 9.16
N SER A 191 -9.01 -12.24 8.60
CA SER A 191 -9.31 -12.02 7.19
C SER A 191 -10.18 -10.78 7.01
N ILE A 192 -10.19 -10.19 5.81
CA ILE A 192 -10.99 -8.98 5.51
C ILE A 192 -12.51 -9.29 5.60
N GLY A 193 -12.90 -10.51 5.26
CA GLY A 193 -14.29 -10.94 5.23
C GLY A 193 -14.81 -11.58 6.53
N ALA A 194 -14.03 -11.54 7.60
CA ALA A 194 -14.37 -12.17 8.88
C ALA A 194 -14.91 -11.16 9.90
#